data_5cf7d5c51135bf8508287e7afa993c62
#
_entry.id   5cf7d5c51135bf8508287e7afa993c62
#
_cell.length_a   1.000
_cell.length_b   1.000
_cell.length_c   1.000
_cell.angle_alpha   90.00
_cell.angle_beta   90.00
_cell.angle_gamma   90.00
#
_symmetry.space_group_name_H-M   'P 1'
#
loop_
_entity.id
_entity.type
_entity.pdbx_description
1 polymer ?
#
loop_
_entity_poly.entity_id
_entity_poly.type
_entity_poly.pdbx_seq_one_letter_code
_entity_poly.pdbx_strand_id
1 'polypeptide(L)'
;KKLDMSFSGPQAGRIAEFLKEGKLELGAIHTYLELYGRYFVDLTPRVALIAATKADRHGNLFTGFSTEDTPAIVEATKFRQGIVIAQVNEIVDELPRVDIPGDWVDYVIQSPKPFYIEPLFTRDPALITDAQVLKGMMAIKGIYGEYGIKSLNHGIGFDTAAIELLLPTYGEELGLKGKICTNFILNPHPSMIPAIESGWVESIHCFGGELGMDEYVAARSDIFFVGPDGSMRSNRAFSQTAGHYAIDMFIGGTLQIDPYGNSSTATANRVAGFGGAPNMGCDPKGRRHSSEAWLKCGEEYGIKEAMWGPVHRGKRLVVQLAETFREKLAPGFVEELDAFALAKNANLPIEPVMIYGDDLTHIITEEGIA
;
A
#
# COMPACT_ATOMS: atom_id res chain seq x y z
N LYS A 1 -25.91 -2.61 5.20
CA LYS A 1 -24.65 -3.36 5.50
C LYS A 1 -23.55 -2.36 5.69
N LYS A 2 -22.67 -2.59 6.64
CA LYS A 2 -21.53 -1.72 6.94
C LYS A 2 -20.24 -2.34 6.41
N LEU A 3 -19.39 -1.52 5.79
CA LEU A 3 -18.08 -1.89 5.26
C LEU A 3 -17.00 -1.08 5.98
N ASP A 4 -16.00 -1.77 6.51
CA ASP A 4 -14.73 -1.18 6.90
C ASP A 4 -13.66 -1.73 5.96
N MET A 5 -12.75 -0.89 5.47
CA MET A 5 -11.78 -1.28 4.43
C MET A 5 -10.48 -0.49 4.53
N SER A 6 -9.38 -1.06 4.03
CA SER A 6 -8.12 -0.34 3.83
C SER A 6 -7.86 -0.03 2.36
N PHE A 7 -8.29 -0.91 1.48
CA PHE A 7 -8.08 -0.80 0.05
C PHE A 7 -9.26 -1.39 -0.73
N SER A 8 -9.57 -0.80 -1.89
CA SER A 8 -10.47 -1.39 -2.89
C SER A 8 -9.94 -1.06 -4.29
N GLY A 9 -9.87 -2.07 -5.12
CA GLY A 9 -9.45 -1.94 -6.51
C GLY A 9 -10.63 -1.77 -7.47
N PRO A 10 -10.94 -2.78 -8.31
CA PRO A 10 -11.98 -2.68 -9.34
C PRO A 10 -13.39 -2.39 -8.81
N GLN A 11 -13.66 -2.66 -7.52
CA GLN A 11 -14.95 -2.44 -6.89
C GLN A 11 -15.20 -1.00 -6.45
N ALA A 12 -14.19 -0.11 -6.51
CA ALA A 12 -14.28 1.25 -5.98
C ALA A 12 -15.47 2.06 -6.53
N GLY A 13 -15.77 1.96 -7.82
CA GLY A 13 -16.93 2.59 -8.45
C GLY A 13 -18.25 1.98 -7.96
N ARG A 14 -18.32 0.64 -7.83
CA ARG A 14 -19.52 -0.05 -7.36
C ARG A 14 -19.82 0.22 -5.88
N ILE A 15 -18.79 0.38 -5.06
CA ILE A 15 -18.95 0.81 -3.67
C ILE A 15 -19.58 2.21 -3.63
N ALA A 16 -19.10 3.15 -4.44
CA ALA A 16 -19.65 4.49 -4.52
C ALA A 16 -21.12 4.49 -4.96
N GLU A 17 -21.50 3.65 -5.91
CA GLU A 17 -22.90 3.46 -6.33
C GLU A 17 -23.77 2.96 -5.18
N PHE A 18 -23.34 1.92 -4.48
CA PHE A 18 -24.10 1.35 -3.36
C PHE A 18 -24.26 2.32 -2.18
N LEU A 19 -23.27 3.17 -1.94
CA LEU A 19 -23.37 4.24 -0.95
C LEU A 19 -24.42 5.27 -1.36
N LYS A 20 -24.41 5.72 -2.63
CA LYS A 20 -25.42 6.66 -3.17
C LYS A 20 -26.85 6.10 -3.10
N GLU A 21 -26.99 4.79 -3.28
CA GLU A 21 -28.29 4.10 -3.22
C GLU A 21 -28.73 3.74 -1.78
N GLY A 22 -27.92 4.02 -0.77
CA GLY A 22 -28.20 3.65 0.62
C GLY A 22 -28.19 2.13 0.90
N LYS A 23 -27.61 1.32 0.00
CA LYS A 23 -27.50 -0.13 0.14
C LYS A 23 -26.32 -0.55 1.01
N LEU A 24 -25.34 0.32 1.16
CA LEU A 24 -24.11 0.14 1.91
C LEU A 24 -23.86 1.36 2.79
N GLU A 25 -23.42 1.11 4.01
CA GLU A 25 -22.87 2.13 4.91
C GLU A 25 -21.36 1.93 4.96
N LEU A 26 -20.59 3.01 4.87
CA LEU A 26 -19.15 2.98 5.07
C LEU A 26 -18.84 3.24 6.54
N GLY A 27 -18.12 2.33 7.18
CA GLY A 27 -17.69 2.47 8.56
C GLY A 27 -16.47 3.37 8.68
N ALA A 28 -15.39 2.95 8.06
CA ALA A 28 -14.16 3.73 7.95
C ALA A 28 -13.29 3.24 6.79
N ILE A 29 -12.40 4.11 6.31
CA ILE A 29 -11.28 3.75 5.44
C ILE A 29 -10.03 3.80 6.31
N HIS A 30 -9.45 2.63 6.57
CA HIS A 30 -8.33 2.44 7.48
C HIS A 30 -6.98 2.48 6.75
N THR A 31 -5.93 2.74 7.49
CA THR A 31 -4.58 2.36 7.07
C THR A 31 -4.39 0.85 7.28
N TYR A 32 -3.39 0.24 6.65
CA TYR A 32 -3.11 -1.18 6.88
C TYR A 32 -2.79 -1.47 8.36
N LEU A 33 -1.91 -0.68 8.97
CA LEU A 33 -1.52 -0.91 10.37
C LEU A 33 -2.67 -0.74 11.34
N GLU A 34 -3.53 0.26 11.13
CA GLU A 34 -4.73 0.42 11.95
C GLU A 34 -5.66 -0.79 11.82
N LEU A 35 -5.91 -1.22 10.59
CA LEU A 35 -6.80 -2.36 10.33
C LEU A 35 -6.27 -3.64 10.98
N TYR A 36 -4.96 -3.91 10.89
CA TYR A 36 -4.35 -5.07 11.55
C TYR A 36 -4.52 -5.01 13.06
N GLY A 37 -4.28 -3.86 13.66
CA GLY A 37 -4.52 -3.67 15.10
C GLY A 37 -5.97 -3.89 15.47
N ARG A 38 -6.90 -3.34 14.70
CA ARG A 38 -8.34 -3.43 14.96
C ARG A 38 -8.91 -4.83 14.76
N TYR A 39 -8.29 -5.68 13.94
CA TYR A 39 -8.68 -7.10 13.87
C TYR A 39 -8.57 -7.81 15.21
N PHE A 40 -7.65 -7.41 16.08
CA PHE A 40 -7.50 -8.00 17.41
C PHE A 40 -8.31 -7.29 18.51
N VAL A 41 -8.84 -6.11 18.24
CA VAL A 41 -9.53 -5.28 19.25
C VAL A 41 -11.04 -5.30 19.06
N ASP A 42 -11.55 -4.72 17.98
CA ASP A 42 -12.99 -4.46 17.80
C ASP A 42 -13.54 -4.91 16.44
N LEU A 43 -12.71 -5.07 15.43
CA LEU A 43 -13.10 -5.59 14.10
C LEU A 43 -12.74 -7.07 13.93
N THR A 44 -12.63 -7.82 15.02
CA THR A 44 -12.24 -9.23 14.97
C THR A 44 -13.23 -10.04 14.12
N PRO A 45 -12.78 -10.71 13.06
CA PRO A 45 -13.66 -11.49 12.22
C PRO A 45 -14.26 -12.67 12.98
N ARG A 46 -15.57 -12.86 12.87
CA ARG A 46 -16.24 -14.09 13.35
C ARG A 46 -16.13 -15.22 12.34
N VAL A 47 -16.04 -14.87 11.08
CA VAL A 47 -15.80 -15.79 9.96
C VAL A 47 -14.79 -15.13 9.05
N ALA A 48 -13.67 -15.81 8.80
CA ALA A 48 -12.71 -15.43 7.78
C ALA A 48 -12.93 -16.26 6.51
N LEU A 49 -13.08 -15.59 5.39
CA LEU A 49 -13.08 -16.21 4.07
C LEU A 49 -11.74 -15.87 3.44
N ILE A 50 -10.90 -16.87 3.25
CA ILE A 50 -9.54 -16.69 2.73
C ILE A 50 -9.30 -17.53 1.48
N ALA A 51 -8.34 -17.09 0.68
CA ALA A 51 -7.84 -17.82 -0.46
C ALA A 51 -6.41 -18.29 -0.19
N ALA A 52 -6.12 -19.53 -0.58
CA ALA A 52 -4.77 -20.08 -0.57
C ALA A 52 -4.51 -20.87 -1.86
N THR A 53 -3.25 -21.00 -2.25
CA THR A 53 -2.90 -21.70 -3.48
C THR A 53 -3.14 -23.20 -3.34
N LYS A 54 -2.68 -23.80 -2.23
CA LYS A 54 -2.77 -25.23 -1.97
C LYS A 54 -3.11 -25.52 -0.52
N ALA A 55 -3.72 -26.67 -0.28
CA ALA A 55 -3.85 -27.28 1.03
C ALA A 55 -3.30 -28.71 1.02
N ASP A 56 -2.84 -29.21 2.15
CA ASP A 56 -2.61 -30.64 2.34
C ASP A 56 -3.84 -31.34 2.96
N ARG A 57 -3.73 -32.65 3.16
CA ARG A 57 -4.81 -33.45 3.74
C ARG A 57 -5.05 -33.19 5.24
N HIS A 58 -4.16 -32.49 5.89
CA HIS A 58 -4.27 -32.06 7.29
C HIS A 58 -4.85 -30.66 7.44
N GLY A 59 -5.18 -30.01 6.31
CA GLY A 59 -5.73 -28.66 6.29
C GLY A 59 -4.69 -27.55 6.41
N ASN A 60 -3.40 -27.88 6.43
CA ASN A 60 -2.36 -26.87 6.34
C ASN A 60 -2.45 -26.15 4.99
N LEU A 61 -2.14 -24.86 4.97
CA LEU A 61 -2.25 -24.04 3.76
C LEU A 61 -0.91 -23.48 3.31
N PHE A 62 -0.75 -23.48 2.01
CA PHE A 62 0.27 -22.72 1.30
C PHE A 62 -0.42 -21.59 0.53
N THR A 63 -0.14 -20.35 0.92
CA THR A 63 -0.76 -19.16 0.34
C THR A 63 -0.05 -18.64 -0.92
N GLY A 64 1.07 -19.25 -1.29
CA GLY A 64 1.95 -18.77 -2.35
C GLY A 64 3.03 -17.83 -1.80
N PHE A 65 3.70 -17.10 -2.67
CA PHE A 65 4.75 -16.17 -2.26
C PHE A 65 4.18 -14.91 -1.59
N SER A 66 3.00 -14.49 -2.00
CA SER A 66 2.29 -13.38 -1.38
C SER A 66 1.22 -13.90 -0.45
N THR A 67 1.28 -13.47 0.78
CA THR A 67 0.27 -13.80 1.79
C THR A 67 -0.66 -12.64 2.09
N GLU A 68 -0.32 -11.44 1.62
CA GLU A 68 -1.07 -10.21 1.85
C GLU A 68 -1.50 -10.07 3.32
N ASP A 69 -2.79 -9.84 3.57
CA ASP A 69 -3.37 -9.69 4.90
C ASP A 69 -3.82 -11.03 5.51
N THR A 70 -3.73 -12.12 4.75
CA THR A 70 -4.29 -13.42 5.13
C THR A 70 -3.84 -13.93 6.49
N PRO A 71 -2.54 -13.91 6.85
CA PRO A 71 -2.10 -14.36 8.17
C PRO A 71 -2.71 -13.54 9.32
N ALA A 72 -2.76 -12.22 9.19
CA ALA A 72 -3.32 -11.35 10.22
C ALA A 72 -4.82 -11.61 10.43
N ILE A 73 -5.56 -11.81 9.34
CA ILE A 73 -7.00 -12.13 9.36
C ILE A 73 -7.25 -13.47 10.05
N VAL A 74 -6.50 -14.51 9.67
CA VAL A 74 -6.65 -15.87 10.26
C VAL A 74 -6.31 -15.85 11.73
N GLU A 75 -5.16 -15.28 12.09
CA GLU A 75 -4.69 -15.21 13.47
C GLU A 75 -5.71 -14.47 14.37
N ALA A 76 -6.18 -13.30 13.94
CA ALA A 76 -7.20 -12.55 14.68
C ALA A 76 -8.51 -13.33 14.81
N THR A 77 -8.95 -14.02 13.76
CA THR A 77 -10.17 -14.84 13.78
C THR A 77 -10.05 -15.97 14.79
N LYS A 78 -8.93 -16.71 14.79
CA LYS A 78 -8.71 -17.82 15.73
C LYS A 78 -8.46 -17.34 17.16
N PHE A 79 -7.86 -16.17 17.34
CA PHE A 79 -7.68 -15.55 18.66
C PHE A 79 -9.02 -15.39 19.41
N ARG A 80 -10.11 -15.17 18.69
CA ARG A 80 -11.48 -15.07 19.24
C ARG A 80 -12.36 -16.29 18.94
N GLN A 81 -11.74 -17.44 18.59
CA GLN A 81 -12.45 -18.69 18.31
C GLN A 81 -13.47 -18.57 17.14
N GLY A 82 -13.17 -17.73 16.17
CA GLY A 82 -13.95 -17.61 14.95
C GLY A 82 -13.70 -18.77 13.99
N ILE A 83 -14.42 -18.76 12.88
CA ILE A 83 -14.41 -19.80 11.83
C ILE A 83 -13.55 -19.33 10.67
N VAL A 84 -12.60 -20.16 10.24
CA VAL A 84 -11.76 -19.94 9.06
C VAL A 84 -12.16 -20.89 7.95
N ILE A 85 -12.56 -20.35 6.82
CA ILE A 85 -12.94 -21.08 5.61
C ILE A 85 -11.94 -20.72 4.52
N ALA A 86 -11.17 -21.70 4.07
CA ALA A 86 -10.16 -21.54 3.03
C ALA A 86 -10.65 -22.10 1.69
N GLN A 87 -10.62 -21.27 0.65
CA GLN A 87 -10.76 -21.73 -0.72
C GLN A 87 -9.37 -21.96 -1.31
N VAL A 88 -9.13 -23.14 -1.88
CA VAL A 88 -7.83 -23.52 -2.46
C VAL A 88 -7.99 -23.96 -3.92
N ASN A 89 -6.92 -23.82 -4.70
CA ASN A 89 -6.88 -24.31 -6.06
C ASN A 89 -6.65 -25.83 -6.12
N GLU A 90 -5.84 -26.35 -5.20
CA GLU A 90 -5.40 -27.74 -5.23
C GLU A 90 -5.26 -28.29 -3.81
N ILE A 91 -5.61 -29.57 -3.66
CA ILE A 91 -5.30 -30.35 -2.45
C ILE A 91 -4.19 -31.33 -2.81
N VAL A 92 -3.08 -31.28 -2.11
CA VAL A 92 -1.86 -32.05 -2.38
C VAL A 92 -1.47 -32.91 -1.18
N ASP A 93 -0.58 -33.87 -1.39
CA ASP A 93 -0.07 -34.70 -0.28
C ASP A 93 1.00 -33.97 0.55
N GLU A 94 1.79 -33.10 -0.10
CA GLU A 94 2.87 -32.34 0.54
C GLU A 94 2.88 -30.91 0.03
N LEU A 95 2.99 -29.96 0.96
CA LEU A 95 3.10 -28.53 0.65
C LEU A 95 4.57 -28.10 0.53
N PRO A 96 4.87 -27.09 -0.32
CA PRO A 96 6.21 -26.48 -0.37
C PRO A 96 6.67 -25.94 1.00
N ARG A 97 5.72 -25.40 1.77
CA ARG A 97 5.84 -24.97 3.16
C ARG A 97 4.44 -24.77 3.75
N VAL A 98 4.36 -24.67 5.07
CA VAL A 98 3.11 -24.36 5.77
C VAL A 98 3.09 -22.87 6.14
N ASP A 99 2.20 -22.10 5.52
CA ASP A 99 1.99 -20.69 5.85
C ASP A 99 0.92 -20.53 6.94
N ILE A 100 -0.11 -21.37 6.93
CA ILE A 100 -1.20 -21.39 7.92
C ILE A 100 -1.37 -22.83 8.39
N PRO A 101 -1.19 -23.10 9.69
CA PRO A 101 -1.40 -24.42 10.26
C PRO A 101 -2.84 -24.91 10.10
N GLY A 102 -3.02 -26.21 9.85
CA GLY A 102 -4.34 -26.79 9.62
C GLY A 102 -5.28 -26.74 10.83
N ASP A 103 -4.75 -26.71 12.05
CA ASP A 103 -5.52 -26.50 13.27
C ASP A 103 -6.15 -25.11 13.41
N TRP A 104 -5.71 -24.17 12.57
CA TRP A 104 -6.32 -22.83 12.45
C TRP A 104 -7.37 -22.73 11.34
N VAL A 105 -7.62 -23.83 10.60
CA VAL A 105 -8.54 -23.86 9.46
C VAL A 105 -9.70 -24.80 9.77
N ASP A 106 -10.92 -24.29 9.74
CA ASP A 106 -12.09 -25.11 10.04
C ASP A 106 -12.63 -25.82 8.80
N TYR A 107 -12.52 -25.19 7.63
CA TYR A 107 -13.00 -25.76 6.37
C TYR A 107 -12.04 -25.43 5.23
N VAL A 108 -11.74 -26.46 4.42
CA VAL A 108 -11.02 -26.32 3.15
C VAL A 108 -11.96 -26.67 2.01
N ILE A 109 -12.08 -25.78 1.04
CA ILE A 109 -12.94 -25.94 -0.14
C ILE A 109 -12.06 -25.84 -1.38
N GLN A 110 -11.98 -26.91 -2.14
CA GLN A 110 -11.30 -26.85 -3.43
C GLN A 110 -12.17 -26.13 -4.46
N SER A 111 -11.59 -25.12 -5.11
CA SER A 111 -12.28 -24.39 -6.18
C SER A 111 -12.50 -25.28 -7.39
N PRO A 112 -13.71 -25.29 -7.98
CA PRO A 112 -13.98 -26.04 -9.20
C PRO A 112 -13.20 -25.51 -10.42
N LYS A 113 -12.72 -24.26 -10.33
CA LYS A 113 -11.82 -23.62 -11.30
C LYS A 113 -10.72 -22.93 -10.53
N PRO A 114 -9.45 -23.10 -10.92
CA PRO A 114 -8.37 -22.38 -10.31
C PRO A 114 -8.63 -20.87 -10.37
N PHE A 115 -8.35 -20.20 -9.28
CA PHE A 115 -8.30 -18.73 -9.22
C PHE A 115 -6.84 -18.30 -9.14
N TYR A 116 -6.60 -17.09 -9.58
CA TYR A 116 -5.27 -16.47 -9.54
C TYR A 116 -5.41 -15.11 -8.90
N ILE A 117 -4.29 -14.58 -8.37
CA ILE A 117 -4.23 -13.19 -7.93
C ILE A 117 -4.54 -12.33 -9.14
N GLU A 118 -5.56 -11.46 -9.02
CA GLU A 118 -5.79 -10.45 -10.05
C GLU A 118 -4.61 -9.51 -10.11
N PRO A 119 -4.13 -9.16 -11.32
CA PRO A 119 -3.09 -8.16 -11.49
C PRO A 119 -3.65 -6.79 -11.13
N LEU A 120 -3.64 -6.45 -9.85
CA LEU A 120 -4.14 -5.17 -9.35
C LEU A 120 -3.26 -4.00 -9.81
N PHE A 121 -2.00 -4.30 -10.08
CA PHE A 121 -0.96 -3.30 -10.30
C PHE A 121 -0.11 -3.59 -11.53
N THR A 122 -0.55 -4.47 -12.42
CA THR A 122 0.13 -4.69 -13.69
C THR A 122 0.26 -3.37 -14.43
N ARG A 123 1.49 -2.99 -14.65
CA ARG A 123 1.84 -1.77 -15.33
C ARG A 123 2.50 -2.17 -16.65
N ASP A 124 1.72 -2.13 -17.71
CA ASP A 124 2.26 -2.27 -19.04
C ASP A 124 3.09 -1.02 -19.36
N PRO A 125 4.41 -1.14 -19.53
CA PRO A 125 5.26 0.01 -19.85
C PRO A 125 4.83 0.75 -21.12
N ALA A 126 4.15 0.08 -22.04
CA ALA A 126 3.63 0.69 -23.26
C ALA A 126 2.51 1.71 -23.02
N LEU A 127 1.92 1.70 -21.83
CA LEU A 127 0.89 2.65 -21.42
C LEU A 127 1.44 3.86 -20.64
N ILE A 128 2.74 3.90 -20.37
CA ILE A 128 3.38 5.06 -19.72
C ILE A 128 3.39 6.23 -20.71
N THR A 129 2.87 7.37 -20.27
CA THR A 129 2.80 8.59 -21.08
C THR A 129 4.06 9.44 -20.98
N ASP A 130 4.28 10.33 -21.94
CA ASP A 130 5.39 11.28 -21.92
C ASP A 130 5.35 12.18 -20.66
N ALA A 131 4.16 12.56 -20.20
CA ALA A 131 3.98 13.34 -18.98
C ALA A 131 4.46 12.56 -17.74
N GLN A 132 4.22 11.26 -17.69
CA GLN A 132 4.70 10.41 -16.59
C GLN A 132 6.22 10.22 -16.65
N VAL A 133 6.79 10.10 -17.84
CA VAL A 133 8.25 10.10 -18.04
C VAL A 133 8.85 11.41 -17.55
N LEU A 134 8.26 12.55 -17.93
CA LEU A 134 8.72 13.88 -17.49
C LEU A 134 8.66 14.03 -15.96
N LYS A 135 7.56 13.65 -15.34
CA LYS A 135 7.43 13.63 -13.87
C LYS A 135 8.49 12.73 -13.23
N GLY A 136 8.75 11.57 -13.82
CA GLY A 136 9.82 10.65 -13.39
C GLY A 136 11.21 11.28 -13.44
N MET A 137 11.53 11.96 -14.53
CA MET A 137 12.82 12.67 -14.66
C MET A 137 12.95 13.81 -13.65
N MET A 138 11.88 14.56 -13.41
CA MET A 138 11.83 15.60 -12.39
C MET A 138 12.01 15.02 -10.98
N ALA A 139 11.34 13.91 -10.66
CA ALA A 139 11.51 13.22 -9.38
C ALA A 139 12.96 12.79 -9.15
N ILE A 140 13.57 12.12 -10.12
CA ILE A 140 14.96 11.62 -10.02
C ILE A 140 15.95 12.77 -9.81
N LYS A 141 15.86 13.82 -10.62
CA LYS A 141 16.82 14.94 -10.54
C LYS A 141 16.50 15.89 -9.40
N GLY A 142 15.24 16.34 -9.29
CA GLY A 142 14.86 17.45 -8.41
C GLY A 142 14.52 17.00 -6.99
N ILE A 143 14.24 15.72 -6.76
CA ILE A 143 13.95 15.20 -5.42
C ILE A 143 15.00 14.17 -5.01
N TYR A 144 15.12 13.04 -5.71
CA TYR A 144 15.97 11.94 -5.27
C TYR A 144 17.45 12.33 -5.26
N GLY A 145 17.91 12.95 -6.35
CA GLY A 145 19.30 13.44 -6.45
C GLY A 145 19.60 14.57 -5.50
N GLU A 146 18.71 15.56 -5.41
CA GLU A 146 18.89 16.76 -4.58
C GLU A 146 18.95 16.40 -3.09
N TYR A 147 18.05 15.54 -2.62
CA TYR A 147 18.00 15.15 -1.21
C TYR A 147 18.79 13.88 -0.89
N GLY A 148 19.41 13.20 -1.90
CA GLY A 148 20.17 11.96 -1.72
C GLY A 148 19.31 10.86 -1.11
N ILE A 149 18.14 10.60 -1.69
CA ILE A 149 17.16 9.65 -1.20
C ILE A 149 17.64 8.22 -1.45
N LYS A 150 17.91 7.47 -0.40
CA LYS A 150 18.37 6.08 -0.50
C LYS A 150 17.29 5.07 -0.20
N SER A 151 16.46 5.34 0.82
CA SER A 151 15.43 4.42 1.29
C SER A 151 14.04 5.02 1.08
N LEU A 152 13.18 4.33 0.34
CA LEU A 152 11.89 4.90 -0.05
C LEU A 152 10.80 3.87 -0.31
N ASN A 153 9.55 4.33 -0.25
CA ASN A 153 8.40 3.63 -0.76
C ASN A 153 7.93 4.28 -2.06
N HIS A 154 7.76 3.46 -3.08
CA HIS A 154 6.98 3.84 -4.26
C HIS A 154 5.52 3.42 -4.09
N GLY A 155 4.61 4.37 -4.27
CA GLY A 155 3.22 4.06 -4.49
C GLY A 155 3.04 3.27 -5.79
N ILE A 156 1.88 2.68 -5.94
CA ILE A 156 1.50 1.98 -7.16
C ILE A 156 1.02 2.99 -8.22
N GLY A 157 1.33 2.78 -9.47
CA GLY A 157 0.89 3.61 -10.58
C GLY A 157 1.93 3.71 -11.69
N PHE A 158 1.53 4.29 -12.82
CA PHE A 158 2.43 4.45 -13.98
C PHE A 158 3.53 5.47 -13.74
N ASP A 159 3.29 6.50 -12.92
CA ASP A 159 4.30 7.50 -12.57
C ASP A 159 5.52 6.87 -11.89
N THR A 160 5.28 6.04 -10.87
CA THR A 160 6.35 5.35 -10.17
C THR A 160 6.99 4.26 -11.01
N ALA A 161 6.23 3.58 -11.87
CA ALA A 161 6.79 2.66 -12.86
C ALA A 161 7.73 3.38 -13.84
N ALA A 162 7.39 4.58 -14.28
CA ALA A 162 8.27 5.40 -15.12
C ALA A 162 9.57 5.76 -14.38
N ILE A 163 9.49 6.16 -13.11
CA ILE A 163 10.68 6.42 -12.29
C ILE A 163 11.58 5.18 -12.23
N GLU A 164 11.01 4.02 -11.92
CA GLU A 164 11.74 2.75 -11.80
C GLU A 164 12.52 2.41 -13.08
N LEU A 165 11.88 2.57 -14.23
CA LEU A 165 12.48 2.32 -15.54
C LEU A 165 13.53 3.37 -15.94
N LEU A 166 13.43 4.59 -15.42
CA LEU A 166 14.39 5.68 -15.67
C LEU A 166 15.64 5.58 -14.81
N LEU A 167 15.66 4.83 -13.73
CA LEU A 167 16.84 4.67 -12.87
C LEU A 167 18.06 4.17 -13.66
N PRO A 168 17.99 3.02 -14.39
CA PRO A 168 19.14 2.47 -15.10
C PRO A 168 19.48 3.20 -16.42
N THR A 169 18.77 4.26 -16.76
CA THR A 169 19.01 5.08 -17.96
C THR A 169 19.31 6.51 -17.56
N TYR A 170 18.31 7.35 -17.40
CA TYR A 170 18.46 8.76 -17.05
C TYR A 170 19.18 8.97 -15.70
N GLY A 171 18.88 8.16 -14.69
CA GLY A 171 19.59 8.23 -13.41
C GLY A 171 21.07 7.92 -13.55
N GLU A 172 21.44 6.97 -14.41
CA GLU A 172 22.84 6.60 -14.69
C GLU A 172 23.57 7.73 -15.43
N GLU A 173 22.92 8.37 -16.40
CA GLU A 173 23.46 9.56 -17.09
C GLU A 173 23.75 10.71 -16.12
N LEU A 174 22.94 10.87 -15.08
CA LEU A 174 23.17 11.85 -14.01
C LEU A 174 24.24 11.42 -12.99
N GLY A 175 24.81 10.23 -13.12
CA GLY A 175 25.81 9.68 -12.20
C GLY A 175 25.29 9.43 -10.78
N LEU A 176 24.01 9.06 -10.63
CA LEU A 176 23.32 8.89 -9.35
C LEU A 176 23.32 7.44 -8.83
N LYS A 177 23.78 6.46 -9.59
CA LYS A 177 23.87 5.05 -9.18
C LYS A 177 24.69 4.90 -7.89
N GLY A 178 24.16 4.13 -6.94
CA GLY A 178 24.77 3.95 -5.61
C GLY A 178 24.62 5.13 -4.65
N LYS A 179 24.07 6.25 -5.13
CA LYS A 179 23.83 7.46 -4.32
C LYS A 179 22.38 7.61 -3.89
N ILE A 180 21.45 7.10 -4.71
CA ILE A 180 20.00 7.16 -4.48
C ILE A 180 19.37 5.79 -4.75
N CYS A 181 18.15 5.58 -4.25
CA CYS A 181 17.27 4.46 -4.61
C CYS A 181 17.92 3.07 -4.40
N THR A 182 18.62 2.89 -3.28
CA THR A 182 19.26 1.61 -2.97
C THR A 182 18.36 0.66 -2.20
N ASN A 183 17.38 1.17 -1.45
CA ASN A 183 16.52 0.38 -0.58
C ASN A 183 15.05 0.75 -0.77
N PHE A 184 14.21 -0.24 -1.01
CA PHE A 184 12.79 0.00 -1.28
C PHE A 184 11.89 -0.75 -0.29
N ILE A 185 10.71 -0.18 -0.08
CA ILE A 185 9.58 -0.81 0.56
C ILE A 185 8.40 -0.71 -0.41
N LEU A 186 8.07 -1.78 -1.09
CA LEU A 186 7.04 -1.80 -2.15
C LEU A 186 6.62 -3.23 -2.52
N ASN A 187 5.59 -3.37 -3.32
CA ASN A 187 5.30 -4.61 -4.01
C ASN A 187 6.36 -4.86 -5.11
N PRO A 188 6.75 -6.12 -5.35
CA PRO A 188 7.77 -6.45 -6.36
C PRO A 188 7.17 -6.31 -7.76
N HIS A 189 7.48 -5.22 -8.45
CA HIS A 189 6.95 -4.95 -9.80
C HIS A 189 7.91 -5.33 -10.91
N PRO A 190 7.41 -5.80 -12.08
CA PRO A 190 8.26 -6.04 -13.25
C PRO A 190 9.05 -4.81 -13.70
N SER A 191 8.53 -3.59 -13.51
CA SER A 191 9.23 -2.33 -13.82
C SER A 191 10.51 -2.11 -13.01
N MET A 192 10.67 -2.80 -11.87
CA MET A 192 11.89 -2.75 -11.05
C MET A 192 13.01 -3.67 -11.56
N ILE A 193 12.69 -4.69 -12.36
CA ILE A 193 13.68 -5.68 -12.82
C ILE A 193 14.90 -5.03 -13.48
N PRO A 194 14.75 -4.07 -14.42
CA PRO A 194 15.93 -3.42 -15.03
C PRO A 194 16.83 -2.70 -14.01
N ALA A 195 16.25 -2.06 -13.01
CA ALA A 195 17.01 -1.39 -11.95
C ALA A 195 17.72 -2.40 -11.03
N ILE A 196 17.08 -3.52 -10.70
CA ILE A 196 17.67 -4.60 -9.90
C ILE A 196 18.83 -5.24 -10.67
N GLU A 197 18.60 -5.68 -11.91
CA GLU A 197 19.62 -6.37 -12.72
C GLU A 197 20.82 -5.47 -13.09
N SER A 198 20.61 -4.17 -13.17
CA SER A 198 21.70 -3.21 -13.35
C SER A 198 22.44 -2.85 -12.05
N GLY A 199 22.04 -3.40 -10.91
CA GLY A 199 22.68 -3.18 -9.61
C GLY A 199 22.41 -1.81 -8.99
N TRP A 200 21.23 -1.24 -9.22
CA TRP A 200 20.77 -0.04 -8.53
C TRP A 200 20.25 -0.33 -7.14
N VAL A 201 19.61 -1.49 -6.98
CA VAL A 201 18.85 -1.84 -5.79
C VAL A 201 19.65 -2.84 -4.95
N GLU A 202 19.81 -2.54 -3.68
CA GLU A 202 20.50 -3.37 -2.70
C GLU A 202 19.51 -4.22 -1.87
N SER A 203 18.31 -3.70 -1.59
CA SER A 203 17.29 -4.46 -0.86
C SER A 203 15.87 -3.98 -1.12
N ILE A 204 14.92 -4.92 -1.06
CA ILE A 204 13.49 -4.65 -1.17
C ILE A 204 12.75 -5.38 -0.04
N HIS A 205 11.99 -4.63 0.76
CA HIS A 205 10.99 -5.16 1.67
C HIS A 205 9.63 -5.18 0.98
N CYS A 206 9.08 -6.37 0.76
CA CYS A 206 7.83 -6.53 0.02
C CYS A 206 6.61 -6.38 0.90
N PHE A 207 5.55 -5.75 0.37
CA PHE A 207 4.22 -5.74 0.99
C PHE A 207 3.44 -7.02 0.70
N GLY A 208 3.66 -7.62 -0.44
CA GLY A 208 2.98 -8.78 -0.94
C GLY A 208 3.54 -9.21 -2.28
N GLY A 209 2.80 -9.99 -3.07
CA GLY A 209 3.20 -10.43 -4.39
C GLY A 209 2.61 -9.58 -5.51
N GLU A 210 3.18 -9.77 -6.68
CA GLU A 210 2.67 -9.24 -7.93
C GLU A 210 2.66 -10.36 -8.97
N LEU A 211 1.67 -10.36 -9.84
CA LEU A 211 1.52 -11.42 -10.86
C LEU A 211 2.80 -11.55 -11.70
N GLY A 212 3.30 -12.76 -11.83
CA GLY A 212 4.48 -13.08 -12.63
C GLY A 212 5.81 -12.75 -11.95
N MET A 213 5.81 -12.33 -10.69
CA MET A 213 7.04 -12.01 -9.95
C MET A 213 7.50 -13.11 -8.99
N ASP A 214 6.68 -14.13 -8.74
CA ASP A 214 6.96 -15.13 -7.71
C ASP A 214 8.30 -15.84 -7.90
N GLU A 215 8.57 -16.33 -9.10
CA GLU A 215 9.82 -17.03 -9.42
C GLU A 215 11.03 -16.09 -9.35
N TYR A 216 10.87 -14.86 -9.85
CA TYR A 216 11.91 -13.85 -9.81
C TYR A 216 12.28 -13.48 -8.37
N VAL A 217 11.29 -13.21 -7.53
CA VAL A 217 11.50 -12.89 -6.10
C VAL A 217 12.17 -14.06 -5.38
N ALA A 218 11.72 -15.29 -5.63
CA ALA A 218 12.32 -16.49 -5.03
C ALA A 218 13.79 -16.68 -5.44
N ALA A 219 14.14 -16.34 -6.69
CA ALA A 219 15.50 -16.44 -7.21
C ALA A 219 16.44 -15.31 -6.73
N ARG A 220 15.90 -14.20 -6.21
CA ARG A 220 16.65 -13.01 -5.83
C ARG A 220 16.53 -12.72 -4.32
N SER A 221 16.76 -13.76 -3.49
CA SER A 221 16.81 -13.62 -2.03
C SER A 221 17.95 -12.72 -1.53
N ASP A 222 18.89 -12.38 -2.38
CA ASP A 222 19.94 -11.38 -2.18
C ASP A 222 19.37 -9.94 -2.15
N ILE A 223 18.24 -9.70 -2.80
CA ILE A 223 17.59 -8.39 -2.94
C ILE A 223 16.29 -8.33 -2.13
N PHE A 224 15.43 -9.36 -2.24
CA PHE A 224 14.14 -9.36 -1.58
C PHE A 224 14.24 -9.92 -0.16
N PHE A 225 13.80 -9.12 0.81
CA PHE A 225 13.70 -9.60 2.18
C PHE A 225 12.60 -10.66 2.28
N VAL A 226 13.02 -11.86 2.59
CA VAL A 226 12.15 -13.01 2.82
C VAL A 226 12.41 -13.58 4.22
N GLY A 227 11.40 -14.24 4.80
CA GLY A 227 11.56 -14.93 6.08
C GLY A 227 12.55 -16.10 5.99
N PRO A 228 13.01 -16.66 7.12
CA PRO A 228 13.94 -17.79 7.14
C PRO A 228 13.44 -19.03 6.40
N ASP A 229 12.12 -19.16 6.27
CA ASP A 229 11.42 -20.22 5.53
C ASP A 229 11.19 -19.88 4.06
N GLY A 230 11.75 -18.78 3.55
CA GLY A 230 11.54 -18.29 2.19
C GLY A 230 10.19 -17.58 2.00
N SER A 231 9.41 -17.34 3.05
CA SER A 231 8.10 -16.69 2.93
C SER A 231 8.18 -15.18 3.11
N MET A 232 7.25 -14.46 2.49
CA MET A 232 7.03 -13.03 2.69
C MET A 232 5.82 -12.72 3.59
N ARG A 233 5.28 -13.73 4.26
CA ARG A 233 3.98 -13.67 4.95
C ARG A 233 3.83 -12.61 6.03
N SER A 234 4.92 -12.23 6.69
CA SER A 234 4.91 -11.20 7.73
C SER A 234 5.44 -9.85 7.26
N ASN A 235 5.87 -9.77 6.01
CA ASN A 235 6.59 -8.60 5.53
C ASN A 235 5.70 -7.37 5.39
N ARG A 236 4.40 -7.53 5.11
CA ARG A 236 3.52 -6.37 4.97
C ARG A 236 3.48 -5.54 6.26
N ALA A 237 3.17 -6.12 7.41
CA ALA A 237 3.14 -5.41 8.68
C ALA A 237 4.52 -4.86 9.06
N PHE A 238 5.58 -5.65 8.88
CA PHE A 238 6.95 -5.21 9.12
C PHE A 238 7.34 -4.05 8.20
N SER A 239 7.07 -4.13 6.92
CA SER A 239 7.38 -3.09 5.94
C SER A 239 6.61 -1.80 6.20
N GLN A 240 5.34 -1.88 6.60
CA GLN A 240 4.56 -0.71 7.01
C GLN A 240 5.20 -0.04 8.24
N THR A 241 5.60 -0.83 9.23
CA THR A 241 6.27 -0.31 10.43
C THR A 241 7.63 0.29 10.10
N ALA A 242 8.47 -0.42 9.33
CA ALA A 242 9.77 0.07 8.89
C ALA A 242 9.64 1.33 8.04
N GLY A 243 8.69 1.35 7.10
CA GLY A 243 8.40 2.50 6.27
C GLY A 243 7.99 3.73 7.05
N HIS A 244 7.26 3.53 8.16
CA HIS A 244 6.88 4.63 9.04
C HIS A 244 8.08 5.29 9.74
N TYR A 245 9.14 4.54 10.03
CA TYR A 245 10.27 5.01 10.84
C TYR A 245 11.61 5.07 10.10
N ALA A 246 11.82 4.29 9.07
CA ALA A 246 13.14 4.03 8.49
C ALA A 246 13.37 4.62 7.10
N ILE A 247 12.33 4.93 6.33
CA ILE A 247 12.50 5.44 4.96
C ILE A 247 12.77 6.94 4.91
N ASP A 248 13.56 7.35 3.93
CA ASP A 248 13.81 8.75 3.63
C ASP A 248 12.59 9.42 2.99
N MET A 249 11.80 8.69 2.20
CA MET A 249 10.74 9.26 1.41
C MET A 249 9.62 8.27 1.10
N PHE A 250 8.38 8.77 1.14
CA PHE A 250 7.23 8.21 0.45
C PHE A 250 6.95 9.02 -0.81
N ILE A 251 6.66 8.36 -1.93
CA ILE A 251 6.16 8.98 -3.15
C ILE A 251 5.01 8.15 -3.73
N GLY A 252 3.92 8.80 -4.07
CA GLY A 252 2.74 8.13 -4.60
C GLY A 252 1.78 9.07 -5.30
N GLY A 253 0.91 8.50 -6.15
CA GLY A 253 -0.11 9.22 -6.87
C GLY A 253 -1.32 9.56 -6.00
N THR A 254 -1.97 10.69 -6.30
CA THR A 254 -3.24 11.07 -5.72
C THR A 254 -4.23 11.49 -6.79
N LEU A 255 -5.53 11.56 -6.44
CA LEU A 255 -6.57 11.97 -7.38
C LEU A 255 -6.99 13.43 -7.20
N GLN A 256 -6.95 13.92 -5.97
CA GLN A 256 -7.30 15.32 -5.66
C GLN A 256 -6.35 15.89 -4.63
N ILE A 257 -6.03 17.17 -4.78
CA ILE A 257 -5.30 18.00 -3.81
C ILE A 257 -6.07 19.28 -3.62
N ASP A 258 -6.30 19.71 -2.37
CA ASP A 258 -6.94 20.97 -2.03
C ASP A 258 -5.90 22.11 -1.81
N PRO A 259 -6.33 23.39 -1.62
CA PRO A 259 -5.41 24.51 -1.41
C PRO A 259 -4.56 24.42 -0.13
N TYR A 260 -4.92 23.53 0.78
CA TYR A 260 -4.18 23.28 2.02
C TYR A 260 -3.15 22.16 1.87
N GLY A 261 -3.07 21.52 0.68
CA GLY A 261 -2.19 20.40 0.42
C GLY A 261 -2.73 19.04 0.88
N ASN A 262 -3.95 18.99 1.40
CA ASN A 262 -4.58 17.71 1.71
C ASN A 262 -4.87 16.94 0.43
N SER A 263 -4.67 15.63 0.45
CA SER A 263 -4.89 14.78 -0.72
C SER A 263 -5.76 13.58 -0.43
N SER A 264 -6.47 13.10 -1.46
CA SER A 264 -7.26 11.88 -1.35
C SER A 264 -7.39 11.15 -2.69
N THR A 265 -7.51 9.83 -2.61
CA THR A 265 -7.93 8.95 -3.70
C THR A 265 -9.41 8.55 -3.59
N ALA A 266 -10.09 8.94 -2.52
CA ALA A 266 -11.52 8.75 -2.36
C ALA A 266 -12.28 9.95 -2.99
N THR A 267 -13.06 9.69 -4.02
CA THR A 267 -13.88 10.71 -4.71
C THR A 267 -15.34 10.32 -4.72
N ALA A 268 -16.21 11.25 -5.09
CA ALA A 268 -17.67 11.03 -5.17
C ALA A 268 -18.07 9.84 -6.06
N ASN A 269 -17.24 9.51 -7.05
CA ASN A 269 -17.53 8.43 -8.01
C ASN A 269 -16.65 7.19 -7.81
N ARG A 270 -15.64 7.26 -6.93
CA ARG A 270 -14.73 6.17 -6.67
C ARG A 270 -14.30 6.19 -5.20
N VAL A 271 -14.73 5.20 -4.46
CA VAL A 271 -14.34 5.05 -3.06
C VAL A 271 -13.18 4.07 -2.99
N ALA A 272 -11.97 4.59 -3.23
CA ALA A 272 -10.74 3.83 -3.08
C ALA A 272 -10.15 4.06 -1.69
N GLY A 273 -9.61 3.00 -1.09
CA GLY A 273 -8.83 3.11 0.14
C GLY A 273 -7.40 3.53 -0.14
N PHE A 274 -6.65 3.77 0.92
CA PHE A 274 -5.31 4.36 0.86
C PHE A 274 -4.18 3.31 0.92
N GLY A 275 -4.51 2.09 1.34
CA GLY A 275 -3.51 1.06 1.59
C GLY A 275 -2.51 1.50 2.67
N GLY A 276 -1.23 1.44 2.33
CA GLY A 276 -0.14 1.85 3.23
C GLY A 276 0.26 3.31 3.15
N ALA A 277 -0.23 4.07 2.17
CA ALA A 277 0.19 5.45 1.94
C ALA A 277 0.17 6.35 3.19
N PRO A 278 -0.88 6.35 4.03
CA PRO A 278 -0.89 7.16 5.24
C PRO A 278 0.20 6.80 6.25
N ASN A 279 0.54 5.52 6.38
CA ASN A 279 1.61 5.08 7.27
C ASN A 279 2.99 5.44 6.72
N MET A 280 3.19 5.27 5.41
CA MET A 280 4.41 5.63 4.71
C MET A 280 4.57 7.14 4.59
N GLY A 281 3.48 7.87 4.35
CA GLY A 281 3.45 9.32 4.32
C GLY A 281 3.51 9.97 5.70
N CYS A 282 3.46 9.19 6.77
CA CYS A 282 3.55 9.60 8.17
C CYS A 282 2.49 10.63 8.61
N ASP A 283 1.47 10.14 9.27
CA ASP A 283 0.56 10.98 10.06
C ASP A 283 0.73 10.69 11.56
N PRO A 284 1.75 11.27 12.22
CA PRO A 284 2.01 11.02 13.64
C PRO A 284 0.90 11.53 14.55
N LYS A 285 0.05 12.44 14.07
CA LYS A 285 -1.09 12.97 14.82
C LYS A 285 -2.28 12.02 14.87
N GLY A 286 -2.29 10.98 14.02
CA GLY A 286 -3.31 9.94 14.01
C GLY A 286 -4.70 10.40 13.56
N ARG A 287 -4.80 11.54 12.86
CA ARG A 287 -6.09 12.18 12.52
C ARG A 287 -7.03 11.32 11.68
N ARG A 288 -6.49 10.41 10.86
CA ARG A 288 -7.31 9.55 10.02
C ARG A 288 -7.79 8.27 10.69
N HIS A 289 -7.34 8.01 11.91
CA HIS A 289 -7.75 6.83 12.65
C HIS A 289 -9.10 7.06 13.33
N SER A 290 -9.98 6.07 13.23
CA SER A 290 -11.37 6.19 13.68
C SER A 290 -11.57 5.93 15.17
N SER A 291 -10.52 5.57 15.92
CA SER A 291 -10.64 5.30 17.34
C SER A 291 -10.10 6.46 18.19
N GLU A 292 -10.80 6.77 19.28
CA GLU A 292 -10.39 7.78 20.24
C GLU A 292 -8.98 7.51 20.82
N ALA A 293 -8.63 6.24 21.01
CA ALA A 293 -7.31 5.86 21.50
C ALA A 293 -6.18 6.29 20.55
N TRP A 294 -6.38 6.16 19.23
CA TRP A 294 -5.41 6.60 18.22
C TRP A 294 -5.27 8.12 18.20
N LEU A 295 -6.37 8.85 18.25
CA LEU A 295 -6.36 10.32 18.30
C LEU A 295 -5.61 10.81 19.53
N LYS A 296 -5.87 10.20 20.69
CA LYS A 296 -5.16 10.52 21.92
C LYS A 296 -3.65 10.25 21.84
N CYS A 297 -3.24 9.13 21.22
CA CYS A 297 -1.82 8.85 20.98
C CYS A 297 -1.18 9.91 20.07
N GLY A 298 -1.91 10.39 19.07
CA GLY A 298 -1.45 11.47 18.18
C GLY A 298 -1.25 12.79 18.92
N GLU A 299 -2.18 13.15 19.82
CA GLU A 299 -2.06 14.34 20.68
C GLU A 299 -0.84 14.24 21.62
N GLU A 300 -0.65 13.09 22.27
CA GLU A 300 0.52 12.84 23.13
C GLU A 300 1.85 12.94 22.36
N TYR A 301 1.86 12.48 21.10
CA TYR A 301 3.04 12.62 20.24
C TYR A 301 3.37 14.09 19.97
N GLY A 302 2.39 14.91 19.64
CA GLY A 302 2.57 16.33 19.41
C GLY A 302 3.13 17.06 20.63
N ILE A 303 2.68 16.71 21.83
CA ILE A 303 3.22 17.25 23.10
C ILE A 303 4.70 16.87 23.26
N LYS A 304 5.05 15.60 23.01
CA LYS A 304 6.44 15.13 23.12
C LYS A 304 7.34 15.79 22.11
N GLU A 305 6.90 15.94 20.86
CA GLU A 305 7.66 16.64 19.82
C GLU A 305 7.92 18.10 20.18
N ALA A 306 6.92 18.79 20.74
CA ALA A 306 7.07 20.17 21.22
C ALA A 306 8.05 20.30 22.41
N MET A 307 8.12 19.28 23.27
CA MET A 307 9.01 19.27 24.43
C MET A 307 10.45 18.88 24.10
N TRP A 308 10.65 17.93 23.20
CA TRP A 308 11.96 17.30 22.97
C TRP A 308 12.53 17.51 21.57
N GLY A 309 11.80 18.21 20.72
CA GLY A 309 12.15 18.40 19.31
C GLY A 309 11.82 17.18 18.45
N PRO A 310 12.02 17.29 17.14
CA PRO A 310 11.64 16.26 16.20
C PRO A 310 12.43 14.98 16.44
N VAL A 311 11.71 13.85 16.47
CA VAL A 311 12.33 12.54 16.49
C VAL A 311 12.94 12.28 15.12
N HIS A 312 14.24 12.00 15.06
CA HIS A 312 14.91 11.68 13.81
C HIS A 312 14.39 10.37 13.23
N ARG A 313 13.86 10.42 12.00
CA ARG A 313 13.26 9.29 11.29
C ARG A 313 13.63 9.40 9.82
N GLY A 314 14.85 9.21 9.43
CA GLY A 314 15.24 9.50 8.05
C GLY A 314 14.96 10.96 7.64
N LYS A 315 14.89 11.23 6.33
CA LYS A 315 14.63 12.59 5.81
C LYS A 315 13.15 12.96 5.79
N ARG A 316 12.29 11.98 5.81
CA ARG A 316 10.82 12.12 5.86
C ARG A 316 10.23 13.02 4.79
N LEU A 317 10.60 12.79 3.56
CA LEU A 317 9.92 13.45 2.46
C LEU A 317 8.63 12.70 2.12
N VAL A 318 7.56 13.47 1.95
CA VAL A 318 6.25 12.99 1.49
C VAL A 318 5.92 13.70 0.20
N VAL A 319 6.01 12.97 -0.90
CA VAL A 319 5.87 13.50 -2.25
C VAL A 319 4.60 12.96 -2.89
N GLN A 320 3.75 13.87 -3.38
CA GLN A 320 2.56 13.50 -4.13
C GLN A 320 2.76 13.75 -5.62
N LEU A 321 2.45 12.72 -6.40
CA LEU A 321 2.37 12.81 -7.86
C LEU A 321 0.91 13.10 -8.24
N ALA A 322 0.69 14.20 -8.90
CA ALA A 322 -0.64 14.62 -9.33
C ALA A 322 -0.62 14.98 -10.81
N GLU A 323 -1.77 14.91 -11.45
CA GLU A 323 -2.02 15.48 -12.77
C GLU A 323 -2.88 16.73 -12.60
N THR A 324 -2.54 17.80 -13.31
CA THR A 324 -3.34 19.02 -13.31
C THR A 324 -4.77 18.70 -13.75
N PHE A 325 -4.89 17.89 -14.80
CA PHE A 325 -6.16 17.35 -15.27
C PHE A 325 -6.02 15.85 -15.52
N ARG A 326 -6.96 15.10 -14.94
CA ARG A 326 -7.10 13.66 -15.15
C ARG A 326 -7.97 13.36 -16.37
N GLU A 327 -8.22 12.09 -16.63
CA GLU A 327 -9.14 11.65 -17.67
C GLU A 327 -10.44 12.46 -17.68
N LYS A 328 -10.94 12.78 -18.89
CA LYS A 328 -12.14 13.59 -19.11
C LYS A 328 -12.06 15.00 -18.51
N LEU A 329 -10.84 15.56 -18.42
CA LEU A 329 -10.58 16.89 -17.88
C LEU A 329 -11.06 17.09 -16.42
N ALA A 330 -11.13 16.02 -15.64
CA ALA A 330 -11.41 16.14 -14.21
C ALA A 330 -10.20 16.80 -13.51
N PRO A 331 -10.37 17.91 -12.78
CA PRO A 331 -9.25 18.60 -12.16
C PRO A 331 -8.60 17.74 -11.08
N GLY A 332 -7.27 17.76 -11.03
CA GLY A 332 -6.48 17.17 -9.92
C GLY A 332 -6.42 18.11 -8.72
N PHE A 333 -6.44 19.43 -8.98
CA PHE A 333 -6.50 20.46 -7.94
C PHE A 333 -7.95 20.95 -7.80
N VAL A 334 -8.47 20.92 -6.57
CA VAL A 334 -9.87 21.23 -6.25
C VAL A 334 -9.94 22.22 -5.09
N GLU A 335 -10.99 23.03 -5.01
CA GLU A 335 -11.19 23.93 -3.87
C GLU A 335 -11.45 23.17 -2.56
N GLU A 336 -12.16 22.04 -2.65
CA GLU A 336 -12.46 21.15 -1.54
C GLU A 336 -12.41 19.69 -2.01
N LEU A 337 -11.82 18.82 -1.22
CA LEU A 337 -11.77 17.38 -1.54
C LEU A 337 -13.18 16.77 -1.53
N ASP A 338 -13.49 15.94 -2.50
CA ASP A 338 -14.71 15.10 -2.48
C ASP A 338 -14.81 14.25 -1.20
N ALA A 339 -13.66 13.96 -0.58
CA ALA A 339 -13.55 13.22 0.66
C ALA A 339 -14.40 13.82 1.80
N PHE A 340 -14.49 15.15 1.91
CA PHE A 340 -15.30 15.82 2.94
C PHE A 340 -16.79 15.61 2.70
N ALA A 341 -17.23 15.80 1.45
CA ALA A 341 -18.62 15.52 1.08
C ALA A 341 -18.97 14.04 1.26
N LEU A 342 -18.04 13.13 0.91
CA LEU A 342 -18.20 11.70 1.12
C LEU A 342 -18.36 11.36 2.61
N ALA A 343 -17.51 11.92 3.46
CA ALA A 343 -17.58 11.70 4.91
C ALA A 343 -18.94 12.13 5.47
N LYS A 344 -19.40 13.31 5.09
CA LYS A 344 -20.71 13.84 5.51
C LYS A 344 -21.87 12.95 5.02
N ASN A 345 -21.85 12.55 3.76
CA ASN A 345 -22.93 11.77 3.16
C ASN A 345 -22.99 10.33 3.66
N ALA A 346 -21.82 9.73 3.94
CA ALA A 346 -21.69 8.38 4.45
C ALA A 346 -21.63 8.31 5.99
N ASN A 347 -21.74 9.46 6.67
CA ASN A 347 -21.62 9.59 8.12
C ASN A 347 -20.35 8.91 8.66
N LEU A 348 -19.20 9.17 8.00
CA LEU A 348 -17.91 8.67 8.47
C LEU A 348 -17.48 9.43 9.72
N PRO A 349 -16.86 8.74 10.69
CA PRO A 349 -16.31 9.39 11.88
C PRO A 349 -15.13 10.32 11.57
N ILE A 350 -14.41 10.06 10.50
CA ILE A 350 -13.24 10.81 10.03
C ILE A 350 -13.28 10.92 8.51
N GLU A 351 -12.92 12.08 8.00
CA GLU A 351 -12.82 12.33 6.56
C GLU A 351 -11.72 11.44 5.95
N PRO A 352 -11.97 10.81 4.79
CA PRO A 352 -10.98 9.96 4.14
C PRO A 352 -9.91 10.80 3.40
N VAL A 353 -9.15 11.58 4.16
CA VAL A 353 -7.95 12.28 3.70
C VAL A 353 -6.78 11.31 3.73
N MET A 354 -6.10 11.11 2.61
CA MET A 354 -4.98 10.19 2.48
C MET A 354 -3.69 10.77 3.10
N ILE A 355 -3.30 11.95 2.65
CA ILE A 355 -2.17 12.70 3.18
C ILE A 355 -2.66 14.10 3.57
N TYR A 356 -2.35 14.53 4.78
CA TYR A 356 -2.63 15.89 5.23
C TYR A 356 -1.55 16.85 4.75
N GLY A 357 -1.93 18.08 4.45
CA GLY A 357 -1.03 19.06 3.86
C GLY A 357 0.16 19.44 4.74
N ASP A 358 0.01 19.40 6.06
CA ASP A 358 1.12 19.65 6.99
C ASP A 358 2.12 18.48 7.09
N ASP A 359 1.80 17.32 6.51
CA ASP A 359 2.73 16.21 6.34
C ASP A 359 3.35 16.17 4.92
N LEU A 360 2.76 16.90 3.97
CA LEU A 360 3.22 16.97 2.58
C LEU A 360 4.48 17.85 2.46
N THR A 361 5.47 17.38 1.71
CA THR A 361 6.69 18.15 1.47
C THR A 361 6.82 18.67 0.05
N HIS A 362 6.37 17.89 -0.93
CA HIS A 362 6.49 18.24 -2.35
C HIS A 362 5.30 17.70 -3.15
N ILE A 363 4.96 18.43 -4.20
CA ILE A 363 4.02 18.01 -5.24
C ILE A 363 4.77 18.01 -6.57
N ILE A 364 4.63 16.95 -7.34
CA ILE A 364 5.14 16.87 -8.72
C ILE A 364 3.96 16.75 -9.67
N THR A 365 3.91 17.65 -10.61
CA THR A 365 2.96 17.63 -11.74
C THR A 365 3.72 17.65 -13.06
N GLU A 366 3.03 17.56 -14.17
CA GLU A 366 3.59 17.79 -15.51
C GLU A 366 4.13 19.21 -15.69
N GLU A 367 3.70 20.16 -14.86
CA GLU A 367 4.12 21.57 -14.89
C GLU A 367 5.39 21.85 -14.06
N GLY A 368 5.72 20.98 -13.09
CA GLY A 368 6.90 21.16 -12.23
C GLY A 368 6.79 20.56 -10.86
N ILE A 369 7.72 20.97 -10.00
CA ILE A 369 7.83 20.59 -8.59
C ILE A 369 7.50 21.81 -7.73
N ALA A 370 6.61 21.64 -6.77
CA ALA A 370 6.23 22.63 -5.78
C ALA A 370 6.49 22.09 -4.36
#